data_48c9b6581b6fbeefd20817ec04bde33e
#
_entry.id   48c9b6581b6fbeefd20817ec04bde33e
#
_cell.length_a   1.000
_cell.length_b   1.000
_cell.length_c   1.000
_cell.angle_alpha   90.00
_cell.angle_beta   90.00
_cell.angle_gamma   90.00
#
_symmetry.space_group_name_H-M   'P 1'
#
loop_
_entity.id
_entity.type
_entity.pdbx_description
1 polymer ?
#
loop_
_entity_poly.entity_id
_entity_poly.type
_entity_poly.pdbx_seq_one_letter_code
_entity_poly.pdbx_strand_id
1 'polypeptide(L)'
;LSHGVVQMVSDYNLLKGPSEFETEFDLVEAIAKASGKSLSLTWLQRDPGGEQYLRIQERVEKAVASGLPLFMQTGARGIGVLNGLDASFHPFMGFPSYKEVAHLPLAERAAALRDPARKARILSEKSERLAGDGSSIPPLVDILLAKIDMISGRMFPLEANLNYEPSVMESFLVRAKQKGVTPLDVIYDHLSAGRGEGLIYFPIFNYNEGNLDTVRKMLDHPRALSGLSDAGAHVGTVCDASFTTFMSTHWVQGRDK
;
A
#
# COMPACT_ATOMS: atom_id res chain seq x y z
N LEU A 1 19.93 13.77 -25.40
CA LEU A 1 19.10 14.74 -24.66
C LEU A 1 20.02 15.66 -23.85
N SER A 2 19.93 16.98 -24.06
CA SER A 2 20.74 17.96 -23.32
C SER A 2 20.24 18.16 -21.89
N HIS A 3 18.95 17.96 -21.64
CA HIS A 3 18.28 18.12 -20.35
C HIS A 3 17.46 16.89 -19.99
N GLY A 4 17.22 16.67 -18.70
CA GLY A 4 16.37 15.61 -18.19
C GLY A 4 16.84 15.03 -16.85
N VAL A 5 15.96 14.25 -16.24
CA VAL A 5 16.22 13.47 -15.04
C VAL A 5 15.95 12.00 -15.39
N VAL A 6 16.78 11.10 -14.91
CA VAL A 6 16.51 9.66 -14.95
C VAL A 6 15.74 9.30 -13.69
N GLN A 7 14.61 8.61 -13.84
CA GLN A 7 13.88 8.06 -12.71
C GLN A 7 13.94 6.54 -12.76
N MET A 8 14.22 5.93 -11.62
CA MET A 8 14.35 4.48 -11.51
C MET A 8 13.50 3.93 -10.36
N VAL A 9 12.88 2.79 -10.64
CA VAL A 9 12.44 1.83 -9.65
C VAL A 9 13.30 0.59 -9.84
N SER A 10 14.04 0.17 -8.83
CA SER A 10 14.95 -0.96 -8.92
C SER A 10 14.56 -2.06 -7.95
N ASP A 11 15.02 -3.26 -8.25
CA ASP A 11 14.77 -4.46 -7.45
C ASP A 11 15.42 -4.42 -6.05
N TYR A 12 16.32 -3.45 -5.76
CA TYR A 12 16.81 -3.25 -4.40
C TYR A 12 15.70 -2.95 -3.38
N ASN A 13 14.54 -2.50 -3.85
CA ASN A 13 13.34 -2.36 -3.02
C ASN A 13 12.66 -3.70 -2.72
N LEU A 14 13.01 -4.78 -3.40
CA LEU A 14 12.53 -6.12 -3.09
C LEU A 14 13.32 -6.73 -1.94
N LEU A 15 12.80 -7.81 -1.35
CA LEU A 15 13.46 -8.53 -0.25
C LEU A 15 14.64 -9.35 -0.81
N LYS A 16 15.73 -8.69 -1.12
CA LYS A 16 16.95 -9.31 -1.62
C LYS A 16 18.00 -9.39 -0.52
N GLY A 17 18.89 -10.38 -0.65
CA GLY A 17 20.04 -10.50 0.22
C GLY A 17 21.03 -9.33 0.07
N PRO A 18 21.98 -9.19 1.00
CA PRO A 18 22.97 -8.09 0.97
C PRO A 18 23.75 -7.98 -0.33
N SER A 19 24.20 -9.10 -0.91
CA SER A 19 24.97 -9.10 -2.16
C SER A 19 24.15 -8.67 -3.37
N GLU A 20 22.90 -9.07 -3.43
CA GLU A 20 21.97 -8.65 -4.50
C GLU A 20 21.65 -7.17 -4.41
N PHE A 21 21.47 -6.66 -3.19
CA PHE A 21 21.27 -5.22 -2.95
C PHE A 21 22.46 -4.40 -3.48
N GLU A 22 23.69 -4.79 -3.17
CA GLU A 22 24.89 -4.08 -3.63
C GLU A 22 24.98 -4.10 -5.16
N THR A 23 24.76 -5.24 -5.80
CA THR A 23 24.77 -5.37 -7.26
C THR A 23 23.75 -4.45 -7.93
N GLU A 24 22.53 -4.40 -7.40
CA GLU A 24 21.47 -3.53 -7.92
C GLU A 24 21.82 -2.05 -7.71
N PHE A 25 22.42 -1.70 -6.58
CA PHE A 25 22.79 -0.31 -6.33
C PHE A 25 24.00 0.13 -7.18
N ASP A 26 24.95 -0.75 -7.44
CA ASP A 26 26.06 -0.51 -8.37
C ASP A 26 25.53 -0.19 -9.78
N LEU A 27 24.44 -0.84 -10.21
CA LEU A 27 23.77 -0.52 -11.47
C LEU A 27 23.18 0.91 -11.45
N VAL A 28 22.55 1.34 -10.35
CA VAL A 28 22.05 2.71 -10.18
C VAL A 28 23.18 3.72 -10.36
N GLU A 29 24.31 3.50 -9.70
CA GLU A 29 25.48 4.38 -9.81
C GLU A 29 26.08 4.38 -11.22
N ALA A 30 26.15 3.21 -11.88
CA ALA A 30 26.64 3.09 -13.25
C ALA A 30 25.75 3.89 -14.23
N ILE A 31 24.43 3.81 -14.08
CA ILE A 31 23.48 4.59 -14.90
C ILE A 31 23.65 6.09 -14.64
N ALA A 32 23.78 6.51 -13.39
CA ALA A 32 24.00 7.92 -13.06
C ALA A 32 25.29 8.45 -13.69
N LYS A 33 26.40 7.69 -13.59
CA LYS A 33 27.69 7.99 -14.22
C LYS A 33 27.58 8.07 -15.75
N ALA A 34 26.99 7.05 -16.37
CA ALA A 34 26.91 6.95 -17.82
C ALA A 34 26.00 8.02 -18.43
N SER A 35 24.89 8.35 -17.77
CA SER A 35 23.95 9.37 -18.25
C SER A 35 24.45 10.79 -18.03
N GLY A 36 25.25 11.04 -17.03
CA GLY A 36 25.64 12.39 -16.59
C GLY A 36 24.46 13.25 -16.15
N LYS A 37 23.33 12.63 -15.78
CA LYS A 37 22.08 13.31 -15.38
C LYS A 37 21.79 13.09 -13.92
N SER A 38 20.96 13.97 -13.35
CA SER A 38 20.36 13.70 -12.05
C SER A 38 19.53 12.43 -12.15
N LEU A 39 19.65 11.56 -11.13
CA LEU A 39 18.91 10.33 -11.06
C LEU A 39 18.07 10.32 -9.77
N SER A 40 16.77 10.14 -9.93
CA SER A 40 15.82 9.94 -8.85
C SER A 40 15.48 8.47 -8.71
N LEU A 41 15.54 7.94 -7.50
CA LEU A 41 15.25 6.54 -7.22
C LEU A 41 14.17 6.40 -6.14
N THR A 42 13.38 5.35 -6.21
CA THR A 42 12.33 5.07 -5.24
C THR A 42 12.92 4.72 -3.89
N TRP A 43 12.42 5.36 -2.83
CA TRP A 43 12.87 5.17 -1.46
C TRP A 43 11.69 4.88 -0.53
N LEU A 44 11.59 3.64 -0.09
CA LEU A 44 10.46 3.12 0.67
C LEU A 44 10.94 2.36 1.91
N GLN A 45 10.23 2.55 3.02
CA GLN A 45 10.30 1.63 4.14
C GLN A 45 9.42 0.42 3.84
N ARG A 46 9.99 -0.78 3.88
CA ARG A 46 9.31 -2.04 3.58
C ARG A 46 9.36 -3.00 4.75
N ASP A 47 8.34 -3.84 4.88
CA ASP A 47 8.40 -5.03 5.71
C ASP A 47 8.98 -6.22 4.92
N PRO A 48 9.55 -7.17 5.61
CA PRO A 48 10.04 -7.25 6.99
C PRO A 48 11.50 -6.82 7.14
N GLY A 49 12.09 -6.20 6.15
CA GLY A 49 13.47 -5.74 6.20
C GLY A 49 13.61 -4.30 6.70
N GLY A 50 12.96 -3.92 7.78
CA GLY A 50 12.73 -2.55 8.27
C GLY A 50 13.85 -1.53 8.10
N GLU A 51 15.11 -1.97 7.99
CA GLU A 51 16.28 -1.08 7.87
C GLU A 51 16.80 -0.94 6.43
N GLN A 52 16.23 -1.61 5.45
CA GLN A 52 16.72 -1.54 4.06
C GLN A 52 16.68 -0.11 3.51
N TYR A 53 15.70 0.71 3.89
CA TYR A 53 15.63 2.10 3.49
C TYR A 53 16.83 2.93 4.01
N LEU A 54 17.38 2.60 5.18
CA LEU A 54 18.61 3.22 5.73
C LEU A 54 19.83 2.84 4.89
N ARG A 55 19.92 1.61 4.42
CA ARG A 55 21.00 1.18 3.51
C ARG A 55 20.94 1.91 2.17
N ILE A 56 19.74 2.13 1.63
CA ILE A 56 19.53 2.95 0.42
C ILE A 56 20.03 4.38 0.68
N GLN A 57 19.66 4.96 1.82
CA GLN A 57 20.12 6.28 2.22
C GLN A 57 21.63 6.37 2.28
N GLU A 58 22.29 5.46 3.02
CA GLU A 58 23.74 5.42 3.16
C GLU A 58 24.45 5.34 1.80
N ARG A 59 23.95 4.46 0.90
CA ARG A 59 24.53 4.32 -0.44
C ARG A 59 24.34 5.60 -1.28
N VAL A 60 23.19 6.26 -1.18
CA VAL A 60 22.94 7.55 -1.87
C VAL A 60 23.86 8.63 -1.31
N GLU A 61 23.98 8.75 0.00
CA GLU A 61 24.87 9.74 0.64
C GLU A 61 26.32 9.55 0.19
N LYS A 62 26.81 8.32 0.16
CA LYS A 62 28.16 7.96 -0.32
C LYS A 62 28.34 8.30 -1.81
N ALA A 63 27.36 7.97 -2.65
CA ALA A 63 27.42 8.29 -4.07
C ALA A 63 27.39 9.81 -4.31
N VAL A 64 26.58 10.55 -3.57
CA VAL A 64 26.54 12.02 -3.62
C VAL A 64 27.86 12.64 -3.17
N ALA A 65 28.48 12.12 -2.12
CA ALA A 65 29.81 12.55 -1.67
C ALA A 65 30.89 12.30 -2.74
N SER A 66 30.71 11.32 -3.61
CA SER A 66 31.59 11.06 -4.77
C SER A 66 31.26 11.91 -6.01
N GLY A 67 30.27 12.81 -5.93
CA GLY A 67 29.87 13.73 -6.99
C GLY A 67 28.72 13.27 -7.88
N LEU A 68 28.04 12.15 -7.56
CA LEU A 68 26.87 11.70 -8.33
C LEU A 68 25.60 12.46 -7.90
N PRO A 69 24.81 12.98 -8.83
CA PRO A 69 23.59 13.74 -8.52
C PRO A 69 22.39 12.80 -8.28
N LEU A 70 22.42 12.05 -7.18
CA LEU A 70 21.33 11.14 -6.79
C LEU A 70 20.33 11.82 -5.86
N PHE A 71 19.06 11.45 -6.03
CA PHE A 71 17.92 11.87 -5.22
C PHE A 71 17.04 10.67 -4.88
N MET A 72 16.40 10.71 -3.71
CA MET A 72 15.51 9.67 -3.21
C MET A 72 14.07 10.17 -3.24
N GLN A 73 13.17 9.43 -3.87
CA GLN A 73 11.77 9.78 -3.96
C GLN A 73 10.92 8.93 -3.02
N THR A 74 10.18 9.58 -2.12
CA THR A 74 9.31 8.91 -1.16
C THR A 74 7.90 9.51 -1.15
N GLY A 75 6.93 8.68 -0.75
CA GLY A 75 5.56 9.12 -0.57
C GLY A 75 5.37 9.92 0.72
N ALA A 76 4.44 10.85 0.70
CA ALA A 76 4.12 11.71 1.84
C ALA A 76 3.44 10.98 3.01
N ARG A 77 3.01 9.75 2.82
CA ARG A 77 2.32 8.90 3.81
C ARG A 77 2.56 7.43 3.51
N GLY A 78 1.89 6.55 4.26
CA GLY A 78 1.85 5.13 3.94
C GLY A 78 1.34 4.90 2.52
N ILE A 79 2.14 4.19 1.72
CA ILE A 79 1.78 3.78 0.35
C ILE A 79 1.09 2.43 0.45
N GLY A 80 -0.10 2.33 -0.12
CA GLY A 80 -0.89 1.12 0.01
C GLY A 80 -2.05 1.05 -0.97
N VAL A 81 -2.98 0.14 -0.66
CA VAL A 81 -4.15 -0.10 -1.48
C VAL A 81 -5.42 0.22 -0.72
N LEU A 82 -6.41 0.68 -1.45
CA LEU A 82 -7.80 0.80 -1.00
C LEU A 82 -8.60 -0.36 -1.57
N ASN A 83 -9.28 -1.07 -0.69
CA ASN A 83 -10.15 -2.19 -1.06
C ASN A 83 -11.60 -1.85 -0.73
N GLY A 84 -12.52 -2.20 -1.60
CA GLY A 84 -13.93 -1.96 -1.42
C GLY A 84 -14.77 -2.76 -2.38
N LEU A 85 -16.08 -2.90 -2.15
CA LEU A 85 -16.94 -3.71 -3.01
C LEU A 85 -16.98 -3.21 -4.46
N ASP A 86 -16.71 -1.93 -4.69
CA ASP A 86 -16.68 -1.32 -6.03
C ASP A 86 -15.23 -0.98 -6.50
N ALA A 87 -14.23 -1.36 -5.71
CA ALA A 87 -12.82 -1.27 -6.10
C ALA A 87 -12.42 -2.44 -7.00
N SER A 88 -11.27 -2.31 -7.67
CA SER A 88 -10.70 -3.39 -8.49
C SER A 88 -10.42 -4.66 -7.70
N PHE A 89 -10.30 -4.55 -6.39
CA PHE A 89 -10.00 -5.65 -5.51
C PHE A 89 -10.67 -5.51 -4.14
N HIS A 90 -11.16 -6.64 -3.61
CA HIS A 90 -11.59 -6.79 -2.21
C HIS A 90 -11.54 -8.26 -1.79
N PRO A 91 -11.50 -8.60 -0.47
CA PRO A 91 -11.29 -9.96 0.02
C PRO A 91 -12.30 -11.02 -0.44
N PHE A 92 -13.51 -10.63 -0.86
CA PHE A 92 -14.59 -11.59 -1.15
C PHE A 92 -14.72 -12.00 -2.61
N MET A 93 -13.93 -11.45 -3.53
CA MET A 93 -14.08 -11.69 -4.98
C MET A 93 -13.99 -13.16 -5.39
N GLY A 94 -13.20 -13.96 -4.66
CA GLY A 94 -13.03 -15.38 -4.95
C GLY A 94 -14.07 -16.31 -4.33
N PHE A 95 -14.98 -15.79 -3.48
CA PHE A 95 -15.97 -16.64 -2.81
C PHE A 95 -17.14 -16.96 -3.72
N PRO A 96 -17.51 -18.26 -3.89
CA PRO A 96 -18.60 -18.67 -4.80
C PRO A 96 -19.92 -17.93 -4.54
N SER A 97 -20.36 -17.85 -3.28
CA SER A 97 -21.62 -17.18 -2.95
C SER A 97 -21.57 -15.64 -3.07
N TYR A 98 -20.37 -15.04 -3.06
CA TYR A 98 -20.21 -13.63 -3.43
C TYR A 98 -20.39 -13.45 -4.94
N LYS A 99 -19.84 -14.33 -5.77
CA LYS A 99 -19.93 -14.25 -7.24
C LYS A 99 -21.38 -14.26 -7.74
N GLU A 100 -22.30 -14.89 -6.99
CA GLU A 100 -23.74 -14.88 -7.30
C GLU A 100 -24.35 -13.47 -7.35
N VAL A 101 -23.78 -12.54 -6.57
CA VAL A 101 -24.29 -11.15 -6.43
C VAL A 101 -23.33 -10.10 -6.97
N ALA A 102 -22.14 -10.49 -7.42
CA ALA A 102 -21.10 -9.57 -7.88
C ALA A 102 -21.53 -8.67 -9.04
N HIS A 103 -22.46 -9.13 -9.86
CA HIS A 103 -23.02 -8.41 -11.01
C HIS A 103 -24.03 -7.33 -10.66
N LEU A 104 -24.52 -7.31 -9.42
CA LEU A 104 -25.52 -6.34 -8.98
C LEU A 104 -24.93 -4.93 -8.81
N PRO A 105 -25.73 -3.88 -9.01
CA PRO A 105 -25.34 -2.52 -8.62
C PRO A 105 -24.91 -2.48 -7.15
N LEU A 106 -23.95 -1.61 -6.80
CA LEU A 106 -23.31 -1.59 -5.49
C LEU A 106 -24.28 -1.64 -4.31
N ALA A 107 -25.32 -0.78 -4.31
CA ALA A 107 -26.29 -0.73 -3.22
C ALA A 107 -27.13 -2.00 -3.09
N GLU A 108 -27.50 -2.63 -4.22
CA GLU A 108 -28.25 -3.89 -4.24
C GLU A 108 -27.34 -5.06 -3.81
N ARG A 109 -26.11 -5.07 -4.25
CA ARG A 109 -25.08 -6.04 -3.84
C ARG A 109 -24.86 -5.96 -2.33
N ALA A 110 -24.65 -4.77 -1.77
CA ALA A 110 -24.53 -4.57 -0.33
C ALA A 110 -25.77 -5.02 0.44
N ALA A 111 -26.97 -4.75 -0.08
CA ALA A 111 -28.22 -5.24 0.51
C ALA A 111 -28.30 -6.76 0.52
N ALA A 112 -27.94 -7.43 -0.59
CA ALA A 112 -27.90 -8.87 -0.68
C ALA A 112 -26.84 -9.51 0.24
N LEU A 113 -25.70 -8.84 0.43
CA LEU A 113 -24.65 -9.28 1.34
C LEU A 113 -25.06 -9.17 2.83
N ARG A 114 -25.97 -8.27 3.20
CA ARG A 114 -26.48 -8.18 4.57
C ARG A 114 -27.43 -9.30 4.97
N ASP A 115 -27.84 -10.16 4.06
CA ASP A 115 -28.58 -11.37 4.42
C ASP A 115 -27.73 -12.30 5.30
N PRO A 116 -28.18 -12.62 6.54
CA PRO A 116 -27.41 -13.45 7.48
C PRO A 116 -27.10 -14.85 6.94
N ALA A 117 -27.99 -15.45 6.17
CA ALA A 117 -27.76 -16.77 5.57
C ALA A 117 -26.67 -16.73 4.52
N ARG A 118 -26.65 -15.67 3.68
CA ARG A 118 -25.59 -15.44 2.69
C ARG A 118 -24.26 -15.16 3.36
N LYS A 119 -24.22 -14.29 4.40
CA LYS A 119 -23.02 -14.03 5.18
C LYS A 119 -22.44 -15.32 5.74
N ALA A 120 -23.26 -16.13 6.43
CA ALA A 120 -22.81 -17.39 7.01
C ALA A 120 -22.26 -18.35 5.93
N ARG A 121 -22.89 -18.41 4.78
CA ARG A 121 -22.43 -19.24 3.65
C ARG A 121 -21.08 -18.76 3.12
N ILE A 122 -20.92 -17.47 2.80
CA ILE A 122 -19.66 -16.88 2.31
C ILE A 122 -18.52 -17.13 3.32
N LEU A 123 -18.74 -16.88 4.60
CA LEU A 123 -17.70 -17.04 5.63
C LEU A 123 -17.34 -18.51 5.90
N SER A 124 -18.18 -19.48 5.48
CA SER A 124 -17.87 -20.90 5.56
C SER A 124 -17.16 -21.45 4.31
N GLU A 125 -17.14 -20.71 3.22
CA GLU A 125 -16.52 -21.11 1.96
C GLU A 125 -15.00 -20.87 1.96
N LYS A 126 -14.35 -21.46 0.98
CA LYS A 126 -12.96 -21.12 0.63
C LYS A 126 -12.96 -20.23 -0.60
N SER A 127 -12.14 -19.20 -0.58
CA SER A 127 -11.91 -18.36 -1.77
C SER A 127 -11.30 -19.21 -2.88
N GLU A 128 -11.86 -19.12 -4.07
CA GLU A 128 -11.22 -19.61 -5.29
C GLU A 128 -10.04 -18.70 -5.64
N ARG A 129 -9.10 -19.21 -6.43
CA ARG A 129 -7.96 -18.45 -6.91
C ARG A 129 -8.44 -17.30 -7.81
N LEU A 130 -7.92 -16.11 -7.57
CA LEU A 130 -8.25 -14.90 -8.35
C LEU A 130 -7.24 -14.66 -9.47
N ALA A 131 -5.96 -14.92 -9.22
CA ALA A 131 -4.93 -14.82 -10.24
C ALA A 131 -4.93 -16.06 -11.14
N GLY A 132 -4.86 -15.85 -12.44
CA GLY A 132 -4.86 -16.95 -13.41
C GLY A 132 -4.80 -16.44 -14.85
N ASP A 133 -4.95 -17.34 -15.80
CA ASP A 133 -4.88 -17.00 -17.22
C ASP A 133 -5.95 -15.97 -17.59
N GLY A 134 -5.52 -14.81 -18.07
CA GLY A 134 -6.39 -13.70 -18.44
C GLY A 134 -6.86 -12.81 -17.28
N SER A 135 -6.48 -13.09 -16.04
CA SER A 135 -6.78 -12.22 -14.90
C SER A 135 -5.84 -11.02 -14.85
N SER A 136 -6.38 -9.83 -14.58
CA SER A 136 -5.61 -8.63 -14.26
C SER A 136 -5.13 -8.60 -12.80
N ILE A 137 -5.55 -9.58 -11.99
CA ILE A 137 -5.22 -9.65 -10.56
C ILE A 137 -3.85 -10.30 -10.40
N PRO A 138 -2.89 -9.61 -9.73
CA PRO A 138 -1.57 -10.17 -9.50
C PRO A 138 -1.62 -11.41 -8.58
N PRO A 139 -0.73 -12.41 -8.77
CA PRO A 139 -0.65 -13.58 -7.89
C PRO A 139 -0.43 -13.27 -6.40
N LEU A 140 0.19 -12.13 -6.11
CA LEU A 140 0.38 -11.65 -4.74
C LEU A 140 -0.94 -11.50 -3.97
N VAL A 141 -2.03 -11.18 -4.66
CA VAL A 141 -3.35 -11.00 -4.04
C VAL A 141 -3.85 -12.31 -3.42
N ASP A 142 -3.71 -13.44 -4.13
CA ASP A 142 -4.10 -14.76 -3.58
C ASP A 142 -3.26 -15.11 -2.34
N ILE A 143 -1.97 -14.75 -2.33
CA ILE A 143 -1.08 -14.97 -1.19
C ILE A 143 -1.52 -14.12 0.01
N LEU A 144 -1.89 -12.86 -0.22
CA LEU A 144 -2.37 -11.96 0.82
C LEU A 144 -3.70 -12.43 1.39
N LEU A 145 -4.64 -12.84 0.53
CA LEU A 145 -5.93 -13.37 0.98
C LEU A 145 -5.80 -14.63 1.82
N ALA A 146 -4.89 -15.55 1.45
CA ALA A 146 -4.62 -16.74 2.23
C ALA A 146 -4.05 -16.42 3.64
N LYS A 147 -3.56 -15.19 3.83
CA LYS A 147 -2.98 -14.70 5.10
C LYS A 147 -3.82 -13.58 5.73
N ILE A 148 -5.11 -13.51 5.43
CA ILE A 148 -5.98 -12.39 5.86
C ILE A 148 -5.92 -12.16 7.37
N ASP A 149 -5.88 -13.22 8.18
CA ASP A 149 -5.79 -13.13 9.63
C ASP A 149 -4.52 -12.42 10.10
N MET A 150 -3.41 -12.62 9.40
CA MET A 150 -2.15 -11.97 9.71
C MET A 150 -2.11 -10.52 9.23
N ILE A 151 -2.52 -10.27 8.00
CA ILE A 151 -2.42 -8.93 7.39
C ILE A 151 -3.50 -7.97 7.90
N SER A 152 -4.61 -8.49 8.45
CA SER A 152 -5.70 -7.66 9.00
C SER A 152 -5.28 -6.77 10.16
N GLY A 153 -4.13 -7.07 10.80
CA GLY A 153 -3.50 -6.18 11.78
C GLY A 153 -2.97 -4.87 11.18
N ARG A 154 -2.86 -4.80 9.85
CA ARG A 154 -2.46 -3.61 9.09
C ARG A 154 -3.55 -3.15 8.11
N MET A 155 -4.75 -3.69 8.23
CA MET A 155 -5.90 -3.25 7.46
C MET A 155 -6.82 -2.43 8.36
N PHE A 156 -7.20 -1.26 7.89
CA PHE A 156 -7.97 -0.30 8.68
C PHE A 156 -9.23 0.12 7.92
N PRO A 157 -10.36 0.34 8.61
CA PRO A 157 -11.51 0.95 7.96
C PRO A 157 -11.15 2.39 7.56
N LEU A 158 -11.45 2.76 6.33
CA LEU A 158 -11.37 4.13 5.88
C LEU A 158 -12.79 4.70 5.87
N GLU A 159 -13.04 5.60 6.80
CA GLU A 159 -14.33 6.23 7.01
C GLU A 159 -14.37 7.64 6.37
N ALA A 160 -15.52 8.31 6.42
CA ALA A 160 -15.68 9.65 5.84
C ALA A 160 -14.67 10.69 6.39
N ASN A 161 -14.23 10.53 7.64
CA ASN A 161 -13.13 11.28 8.20
C ASN A 161 -11.81 10.54 7.89
N LEU A 162 -11.24 10.84 6.74
CA LEU A 162 -10.07 10.15 6.20
C LEU A 162 -8.87 10.25 7.13
N ASN A 163 -8.55 9.15 7.81
CA ASN A 163 -7.35 9.02 8.63
C ASN A 163 -6.34 8.09 7.95
N TYR A 164 -5.23 8.65 7.47
CA TYR A 164 -4.13 7.89 6.87
C TYR A 164 -2.98 7.58 7.85
N GLU A 165 -3.17 7.92 9.13
CA GLU A 165 -2.31 7.54 10.24
C GLU A 165 -3.14 6.84 11.35
N PRO A 166 -3.88 5.75 11.03
CA PRO A 166 -4.72 5.05 12.00
C PRO A 166 -3.87 4.32 13.03
N SER A 167 -4.33 4.34 14.28
CA SER A 167 -3.72 3.50 15.33
C SER A 167 -3.86 2.02 15.01
N VAL A 168 -2.87 1.21 15.36
CA VAL A 168 -2.95 -0.26 15.26
C VAL A 168 -4.17 -0.80 16.00
N MET A 169 -4.62 -0.12 17.06
CA MET A 169 -5.83 -0.48 17.81
C MET A 169 -7.14 -0.36 16.99
N GLU A 170 -7.11 0.36 15.87
CA GLU A 170 -8.24 0.51 14.96
C GLU A 170 -8.28 -0.58 13.88
N SER A 171 -7.26 -1.44 13.81
CA SER A 171 -7.16 -2.48 12.78
C SER A 171 -8.30 -3.51 12.87
N PHE A 172 -8.62 -4.13 11.74
CA PHE A 172 -9.62 -5.19 11.69
C PHE A 172 -9.27 -6.38 12.58
N LEU A 173 -8.00 -6.72 12.76
CA LEU A 173 -7.59 -7.76 13.69
C LEU A 173 -7.97 -7.45 15.14
N VAL A 174 -7.71 -6.21 15.58
CA VAL A 174 -8.06 -5.79 16.96
C VAL A 174 -9.57 -5.73 17.14
N ARG A 175 -10.29 -5.15 16.17
CA ARG A 175 -11.77 -5.12 16.18
C ARG A 175 -12.37 -6.54 16.23
N ALA A 176 -11.81 -7.48 15.50
CA ALA A 176 -12.24 -8.88 15.50
C ALA A 176 -12.03 -9.53 16.87
N LYS A 177 -10.86 -9.35 17.47
CA LYS A 177 -10.57 -9.86 18.83
C LYS A 177 -11.51 -9.29 19.88
N GLN A 178 -11.81 -8.00 19.82
CA GLN A 178 -12.76 -7.35 20.74
C GLN A 178 -14.18 -7.90 20.60
N LYS A 179 -14.59 -8.30 19.40
CA LYS A 179 -15.91 -8.88 19.12
C LYS A 179 -15.97 -10.41 19.31
N GLY A 180 -14.83 -11.08 19.46
CA GLY A 180 -14.76 -12.54 19.54
C GLY A 180 -15.10 -13.25 18.21
N VAL A 181 -14.82 -12.63 17.08
CA VAL A 181 -15.08 -13.15 15.73
C VAL A 181 -13.82 -13.16 14.87
N THR A 182 -13.89 -13.64 13.65
CA THR A 182 -12.76 -13.63 12.72
C THR A 182 -12.54 -12.24 12.11
N PRO A 183 -11.31 -11.89 11.68
CA PRO A 183 -11.07 -10.65 10.94
C PRO A 183 -11.92 -10.55 9.67
N LEU A 184 -12.11 -11.66 8.95
CA LEU A 184 -12.91 -11.68 7.73
C LEU A 184 -14.39 -11.34 7.99
N ASP A 185 -14.91 -11.72 9.16
CA ASP A 185 -16.27 -11.39 9.60
C ASP A 185 -16.45 -9.88 9.77
N VAL A 186 -15.51 -9.22 10.45
CA VAL A 186 -15.55 -7.77 10.68
C VAL A 186 -15.36 -7.00 9.37
N ILE A 187 -14.47 -7.48 8.51
CA ILE A 187 -14.26 -6.92 7.17
C ILE A 187 -15.54 -7.03 6.33
N TYR A 188 -16.22 -8.17 6.42
CA TYR A 188 -17.50 -8.38 5.73
C TYR A 188 -18.55 -7.36 6.13
N ASP A 189 -18.73 -7.20 7.45
CA ASP A 189 -19.70 -6.24 7.99
C ASP A 189 -19.38 -4.80 7.56
N HIS A 190 -18.08 -4.45 7.60
CA HIS A 190 -17.65 -3.12 7.18
C HIS A 190 -17.95 -2.85 5.69
N LEU A 191 -17.61 -3.78 4.81
CA LEU A 191 -17.80 -3.60 3.38
C LEU A 191 -19.27 -3.68 2.94
N SER A 192 -20.10 -4.49 3.62
CA SER A 192 -21.54 -4.61 3.30
C SER A 192 -22.43 -3.56 3.98
N ALA A 193 -21.85 -2.72 4.86
CA ALA A 193 -22.62 -1.70 5.57
C ALA A 193 -23.19 -0.63 4.62
N GLY A 194 -24.30 -0.02 5.04
CA GLY A 194 -24.93 1.08 4.30
C GLY A 194 -25.23 0.70 2.84
N ARG A 195 -24.67 1.44 1.89
CA ARG A 195 -24.79 1.19 0.46
C ARG A 195 -23.59 0.43 -0.15
N GLY A 196 -22.68 -0.08 0.70
CA GLY A 196 -21.48 -0.79 0.27
C GLY A 196 -20.31 0.12 -0.08
N GLU A 197 -20.34 1.36 0.35
CA GLU A 197 -19.34 2.40 0.07
C GLU A 197 -18.13 2.32 1.02
N GLY A 198 -18.12 1.35 1.96
CA GLY A 198 -17.01 1.14 2.90
C GLY A 198 -15.70 0.81 2.19
N LEU A 199 -14.63 1.46 2.59
CA LEU A 199 -13.29 1.23 2.09
C LEU A 199 -12.38 0.71 3.20
N ILE A 200 -11.40 -0.10 2.79
CA ILE A 200 -10.32 -0.58 3.62
C ILE A 200 -9.03 0.08 3.16
N TYR A 201 -8.32 0.71 4.07
CA TYR A 201 -6.96 1.18 3.86
C TYR A 201 -5.97 0.11 4.32
N PHE A 202 -5.10 -0.31 3.41
CA PHE A 202 -4.03 -1.26 3.69
C PHE A 202 -2.69 -0.67 3.28
N PRO A 203 -1.97 0.04 4.19
CA PRO A 203 -0.63 0.54 3.93
C PRO A 203 0.36 -0.63 3.84
N ILE A 204 1.03 -0.73 2.68
CA ILE A 204 2.02 -1.77 2.40
C ILE A 204 3.43 -1.27 2.73
N PHE A 205 3.71 0.01 2.42
CA PHE A 205 5.00 0.66 2.63
C PHE A 205 4.86 1.90 3.52
N ASN A 206 5.96 2.31 4.13
CA ASN A 206 6.06 3.55 4.91
C ASN A 206 5.14 3.62 6.14
N TYR A 207 4.78 2.45 6.70
CA TYR A 207 3.88 2.39 7.86
C TYR A 207 4.20 1.22 8.80
N ASN A 208 5.48 0.85 8.94
CA ASN A 208 5.88 -0.34 9.70
C ASN A 208 5.64 -0.19 11.20
N GLU A 209 5.86 0.99 11.73
CA GLU A 209 5.71 1.32 13.16
C GLU A 209 4.27 1.69 13.54
N GLY A 210 3.32 1.67 12.59
CA GLY A 210 1.94 2.11 12.82
C GLY A 210 1.80 3.61 13.04
N ASN A 211 2.75 4.39 12.51
CA ASN A 211 2.77 5.84 12.48
C ASN A 211 3.62 6.34 11.30
N LEU A 212 3.66 7.64 11.07
CA LEU A 212 4.39 8.27 9.97
C LEU A 212 5.72 8.93 10.40
N ASP A 213 6.28 8.59 11.56
CA ASP A 213 7.52 9.20 12.05
C ASP A 213 8.72 8.90 11.13
N THR A 214 8.79 7.69 10.60
CA THR A 214 9.82 7.32 9.62
C THR A 214 9.64 8.10 8.31
N VAL A 215 8.40 8.27 7.84
CA VAL A 215 8.12 9.11 6.66
C VAL A 215 8.59 10.54 6.87
N ARG A 216 8.35 11.11 8.05
CA ARG A 216 8.87 12.44 8.39
C ARG A 216 10.38 12.52 8.26
N LYS A 217 11.10 11.58 8.87
CA LYS A 217 12.58 11.54 8.78
C LYS A 217 13.06 11.42 7.33
N MET A 218 12.34 10.65 6.51
CA MET A 218 12.65 10.52 5.08
C MET A 218 12.40 11.84 4.35
N LEU A 219 11.28 12.52 4.59
CA LEU A 219 10.95 13.79 3.95
C LEU A 219 11.90 14.94 4.37
N ASP A 220 12.41 14.91 5.60
CA ASP A 220 13.37 15.90 6.11
C ASP A 220 14.78 15.74 5.55
N HIS A 221 15.06 14.65 4.84
CA HIS A 221 16.37 14.38 4.27
C HIS A 221 16.68 15.32 3.09
N PRO A 222 17.86 15.96 2.99
CA PRO A 222 18.16 16.98 1.98
C PRO A 222 18.21 16.45 0.53
N ARG A 223 18.24 15.14 0.34
CA ARG A 223 18.16 14.48 -0.98
C ARG A 223 16.80 13.81 -1.22
N ALA A 224 15.84 14.03 -0.34
CA ALA A 224 14.50 13.51 -0.54
C ALA A 224 13.68 14.39 -1.47
N LEU A 225 12.85 13.73 -2.28
CA LEU A 225 11.82 14.33 -3.10
C LEU A 225 10.49 13.70 -2.69
N SER A 226 9.49 14.52 -2.37
CA SER A 226 8.13 14.04 -2.20
C SER A 226 7.53 13.67 -3.57
N GLY A 227 7.03 12.45 -3.68
CA GLY A 227 6.47 11.94 -4.94
C GLY A 227 5.75 10.62 -4.75
N LEU A 228 5.77 9.76 -5.77
CA LEU A 228 5.14 8.43 -5.76
C LEU A 228 3.63 8.48 -5.51
N SER A 229 2.93 9.41 -6.15
CA SER A 229 1.48 9.54 -6.00
C SER A 229 0.69 8.51 -6.82
N ASP A 230 1.33 7.85 -7.78
CA ASP A 230 0.74 6.84 -8.67
C ASP A 230 -0.61 7.26 -9.31
N ALA A 231 -0.83 8.58 -9.42
CA ALA A 231 -2.05 9.15 -9.95
C ALA A 231 -2.21 8.76 -11.43
N GLY A 232 -3.22 7.97 -11.75
CA GLY A 232 -3.47 7.48 -13.11
C GLY A 232 -3.05 6.03 -13.36
N ALA A 233 -2.22 5.42 -12.51
CA ALA A 233 -1.97 3.99 -12.52
C ALA A 233 -2.77 3.31 -11.40
N HIS A 234 -3.34 2.13 -11.68
CA HIS A 234 -4.07 1.33 -10.69
C HIS A 234 -5.19 2.07 -9.93
N VAL A 235 -5.83 3.06 -10.54
CA VAL A 235 -6.82 3.97 -9.91
C VAL A 235 -7.99 3.26 -9.24
N GLY A 236 -8.27 2.02 -9.61
CA GLY A 236 -9.32 1.23 -8.97
C GLY A 236 -8.93 0.62 -7.62
N THR A 237 -7.67 0.74 -7.18
CA THR A 237 -7.18 0.18 -5.91
C THR A 237 -6.07 1.00 -5.27
N VAL A 238 -5.24 1.71 -6.04
CA VAL A 238 -4.22 2.62 -5.51
C VAL A 238 -4.76 4.05 -5.60
N CYS A 239 -4.85 4.74 -4.47
CA CYS A 239 -5.48 6.07 -4.39
C CYS A 239 -4.51 7.09 -3.76
N ASP A 240 -3.35 7.27 -4.38
CA ASP A 240 -2.29 8.13 -3.85
C ASP A 240 -2.24 9.53 -4.50
N ALA A 241 -3.15 9.82 -5.45
CA ALA A 241 -3.27 11.14 -6.08
C ALA A 241 -3.37 12.31 -5.09
N SER A 242 -3.88 12.06 -3.89
CA SER A 242 -4.02 13.04 -2.82
C SER A 242 -2.72 13.33 -2.03
N PHE A 243 -1.57 12.78 -2.40
CA PHE A 243 -0.31 13.00 -1.65
C PHE A 243 0.06 14.48 -1.55
N THR A 244 -0.13 15.26 -2.60
CA THR A 244 0.16 16.70 -2.59
C THR A 244 -0.73 17.46 -1.61
N THR A 245 -2.01 17.12 -1.55
CA THR A 245 -2.95 17.68 -0.57
C THR A 245 -2.59 17.22 0.84
N PHE A 246 -2.23 15.95 1.00
CA PHE A 246 -1.81 15.40 2.29
C PHE A 246 -0.54 16.10 2.83
N MET A 247 0.42 16.41 1.98
CA MET A 247 1.58 17.22 2.38
C MET A 247 1.15 18.54 3.04
N SER A 248 0.20 19.25 2.44
CA SER A 248 -0.27 20.53 2.95
C SER A 248 -1.12 20.37 4.21
N THR A 249 -2.05 19.45 4.23
CA THR A 249 -3.04 19.32 5.32
C THR A 249 -2.48 18.59 6.54
N HIS A 250 -1.69 17.55 6.35
CA HIS A 250 -1.14 16.76 7.45
C HIS A 250 0.19 17.32 7.95
N TRP A 251 1.17 17.48 7.05
CA TRP A 251 2.53 17.87 7.46
C TRP A 251 2.68 19.35 7.76
N VAL A 252 1.94 20.22 7.07
CA VAL A 252 2.06 21.68 7.26
C VAL A 252 1.05 22.22 8.27
N GLN A 253 -0.21 21.77 8.23
CA GLN A 253 -1.28 22.31 9.05
C GLN A 253 -1.66 21.45 10.25
N GLY A 254 -1.63 20.13 10.11
CA GLY A 254 -2.26 19.21 11.06
C GLY A 254 -1.31 18.59 12.08
N ARG A 255 -0.14 18.17 11.67
CA ARG A 255 0.81 17.51 12.56
C ARG A 255 1.71 18.56 13.21
N ASP A 256 1.72 18.62 14.55
CA ASP A 256 2.61 19.48 15.31
C ASP A 256 4.07 19.22 14.93
N LYS A 257 4.79 20.29 14.70
CA LYS A 257 6.15 20.31 14.14
C LYS A 257 7.19 20.27 15.22
#